data_e3935657cae62812786f096af2f06ffc
#
_entry.id   e3935657cae62812786f096af2f06ffc
#
_cell.length_a   1.000
_cell.length_b   1.000
_cell.length_c   1.000
_cell.angle_alpha   90.00
_cell.angle_beta   90.00
_cell.angle_gamma   90.00
#
_symmetry.space_group_name_H-M   'P 1'
#
loop_
_entity.id
_entity.type
_entity.pdbx_description
1 polymer ?
#
loop_
_entity_poly.entity_id
_entity_poly.type
_entity_poly.pdbx_seq_one_letter_code
_entity_poly.pdbx_strand_id
1 'polypeptide(L)'
;GQHGALQDAGYWKRVSKYHLGKYIHKATTHLDDSQQAAKEFIYGAINERDFDGVMRLLQKCYASTDQEYKKKEVTECARYIKNNWLVIMVRIDDGGAVWRCSAEGHISHVLSARESSRPMGWSKKGVDRISRLRVLTRNEQKIIDLMEYQDKKQRKKSRIECEDQLI
;
A
#
# COMPACT_ATOMS: atom_id res chain seq x y z
N GLY A 1 -19.74 -16.59 7.54
CA GLY A 1 -20.13 -16.23 6.20
C GLY A 1 -19.77 -14.82 5.73
N GLN A 2 -18.94 -14.03 6.48
CA GLN A 2 -18.54 -12.68 6.01
C GLN A 2 -17.13 -12.63 5.40
N HIS A 3 -16.36 -13.71 5.46
CA HIS A 3 -15.03 -13.75 4.84
C HIS A 3 -15.04 -13.90 3.31
N GLY A 4 -16.12 -14.41 2.71
CA GLY A 4 -16.21 -14.61 1.26
C GLY A 4 -16.39 -13.32 0.45
N ALA A 5 -17.12 -12.34 1.00
CA ALA A 5 -17.44 -11.10 0.27
C ALA A 5 -16.25 -10.15 0.08
N LEU A 6 -15.17 -10.31 0.87
CA LEU A 6 -13.97 -9.48 0.78
C LEU A 6 -12.94 -10.04 -0.22
N GLN A 7 -13.06 -11.30 -0.61
CA GLN A 7 -12.17 -11.94 -1.60
C GLN A 7 -12.47 -11.49 -3.04
N ASP A 8 -13.72 -11.18 -3.35
CA ASP A 8 -14.13 -10.80 -4.70
C ASP A 8 -13.86 -9.34 -5.07
N ALA A 9 -13.58 -8.48 -4.10
CA ALA A 9 -13.38 -7.05 -4.35
C ALA A 9 -11.97 -6.68 -4.89
N GLY A 10 -11.04 -7.62 -5.09
CA GLY A 10 -9.73 -7.39 -5.73
C GLY A 10 -8.84 -6.30 -5.10
N TYR A 11 -9.22 -5.74 -3.96
CA TYR A 11 -8.57 -4.59 -3.34
C TYR A 11 -8.28 -4.84 -1.85
N TRP A 12 -7.27 -5.66 -1.57
CA TRP A 12 -6.66 -5.69 -0.26
C TRP A 12 -5.83 -4.43 -0.05
N LYS A 13 -6.47 -3.34 0.32
CA LYS A 13 -5.79 -2.13 0.75
C LYS A 13 -5.19 -2.40 2.13
N ARG A 14 -3.97 -2.91 2.18
CA ARG A 14 -3.27 -3.15 3.44
C ARG A 14 -2.95 -1.81 4.10
N VAL A 15 -3.61 -1.54 5.22
CA VAL A 15 -3.27 -0.40 6.07
C VAL A 15 -1.90 -0.66 6.69
N SER A 16 -0.90 0.11 6.31
CA SER A 16 0.41 0.07 6.94
C SER A 16 0.33 0.64 8.36
N LYS A 17 0.92 -0.07 9.34
CA LYS A 17 1.08 0.44 10.71
C LYS A 17 1.76 1.81 10.72
N TYR A 18 2.70 2.01 9.82
CA TYR A 18 3.41 3.28 9.62
C TYR A 18 2.45 4.42 9.23
N HIS A 19 1.57 4.19 8.25
CA HIS A 19 0.64 5.23 7.81
C HIS A 19 -0.38 5.58 8.88
N LEU A 20 -0.97 4.60 9.56
CA LEU A 20 -1.89 4.85 10.68
C LEU A 20 -1.19 5.67 11.78
N GLY A 21 0.01 5.25 12.20
CA GLY A 21 0.80 5.97 13.19
C GLY A 21 1.15 7.40 12.77
N LYS A 22 1.48 7.61 11.50
CA LYS A 22 1.76 8.94 10.95
C LYS A 22 0.55 9.87 11.01
N TYR A 23 -0.64 9.39 10.65
CA TYR A 23 -1.88 10.20 10.72
C TYR A 23 -2.23 10.52 12.17
N ILE A 24 -2.19 9.54 13.09
CA ILE A 24 -2.44 9.76 14.51
C ILE A 24 -1.43 10.76 15.09
N HIS A 25 -0.14 10.61 14.77
CA HIS A 25 0.89 11.53 15.23
C HIS A 25 0.60 12.96 14.81
N LYS A 26 0.33 13.19 13.52
CA LYS A 26 0.03 14.52 12.99
C LYS A 26 -1.21 15.14 13.63
N ALA A 27 -2.28 14.36 13.78
CA ALA A 27 -3.53 14.82 14.37
C ALA A 27 -3.42 15.23 15.84
N THR A 28 -2.37 14.78 16.54
CA THR A 28 -2.19 15.02 17.98
C THR A 28 -1.02 15.96 18.31
N THR A 29 -0.22 16.40 17.34
CA THR A 29 0.98 17.22 17.59
C THR A 29 0.73 18.57 18.25
N HIS A 30 -0.47 19.11 18.17
CA HIS A 30 -0.83 20.39 18.77
C HIS A 30 -1.30 20.28 20.24
N LEU A 31 -1.33 19.07 20.77
CA LEU A 31 -1.79 18.81 22.15
C LEU A 31 -0.66 18.88 23.19
N ASP A 32 0.56 19.20 22.76
CA ASP A 32 1.76 19.32 23.60
C ASP A 32 1.88 18.18 24.63
N ASP A 33 1.79 18.47 25.92
CA ASP A 33 1.93 17.48 27.00
C ASP A 33 0.85 16.38 26.95
N SER A 34 -0.32 16.64 26.35
CA SER A 34 -1.41 15.67 26.23
C SER A 34 -1.29 14.78 24.99
N GLN A 35 -0.30 15.00 24.15
CA GLN A 35 -0.15 14.26 22.90
C GLN A 35 -0.02 12.74 23.12
N GLN A 36 0.78 12.35 24.09
CA GLN A 36 1.02 10.93 24.38
C GLN A 36 -0.25 10.25 24.88
N ALA A 37 -0.95 10.88 25.81
CA ALA A 37 -2.23 10.40 26.34
C ALA A 37 -3.29 10.25 25.24
N ALA A 38 -3.37 11.21 24.32
CA ALA A 38 -4.28 11.17 23.18
C ALA A 38 -3.96 9.99 22.25
N LYS A 39 -2.68 9.73 21.96
CA LYS A 39 -2.26 8.56 21.16
C LYS A 39 -2.62 7.25 21.83
N GLU A 40 -2.33 7.12 23.12
CA GLU A 40 -2.64 5.91 23.89
C GLU A 40 -4.14 5.65 23.89
N PHE A 41 -4.94 6.69 24.09
CA PHE A 41 -6.40 6.58 24.02
C PHE A 41 -6.86 6.10 22.63
N ILE A 42 -6.36 6.70 21.54
CA ILE A 42 -6.73 6.29 20.18
C ILE A 42 -6.37 4.82 19.94
N TYR A 43 -5.16 4.40 20.31
CA TYR A 43 -4.75 3.01 20.14
C TYR A 43 -5.54 2.05 21.02
N GLY A 44 -5.84 2.42 22.27
CA GLY A 44 -6.71 1.66 23.17
C GLY A 44 -8.10 1.49 22.57
N ALA A 45 -8.76 2.58 22.15
CA ALA A 45 -10.08 2.54 21.53
C ALA A 45 -10.09 1.72 20.21
N ILE A 46 -9.01 1.78 19.42
CA ILE A 46 -8.86 0.94 18.23
C ILE A 46 -8.79 -0.55 18.63
N ASN A 47 -8.03 -0.90 19.66
CA ASN A 47 -7.92 -2.28 20.15
C ASN A 47 -9.24 -2.81 20.74
N GLU A 48 -10.00 -1.93 21.39
CA GLU A 48 -11.34 -2.22 21.92
C GLU A 48 -12.45 -2.17 20.87
N ARG A 49 -12.11 -1.81 19.63
CA ARG A 49 -13.04 -1.65 18.50
C ARG A 49 -14.05 -0.53 18.69
N ASP A 50 -13.74 0.44 19.56
CA ASP A 50 -14.58 1.62 19.81
C ASP A 50 -14.31 2.71 18.76
N PHE A 51 -14.97 2.56 17.59
CA PHE A 51 -14.90 3.54 16.51
C PHE A 51 -15.39 4.92 16.97
N ASP A 52 -16.48 4.95 17.72
CA ASP A 52 -17.09 6.20 18.18
C ASP A 52 -16.20 6.91 19.19
N GLY A 53 -15.52 6.18 20.06
CA GLY A 53 -14.51 6.73 20.99
C GLY A 53 -13.37 7.41 20.26
N VAL A 54 -12.84 6.77 19.20
CA VAL A 54 -11.80 7.37 18.35
C VAL A 54 -12.32 8.65 17.71
N MET A 55 -13.52 8.63 17.13
CA MET A 55 -14.10 9.81 16.47
C MET A 55 -14.38 10.94 17.45
N ARG A 56 -14.91 10.65 18.64
CA ARG A 56 -15.13 11.64 19.72
C ARG A 56 -13.82 12.31 20.16
N LEU A 57 -12.72 11.56 20.30
CA LEU A 57 -11.43 12.15 20.66
C LEU A 57 -10.90 13.04 19.53
N LEU A 58 -10.94 12.57 18.28
CA LEU A 58 -10.52 13.39 17.13
C LEU A 58 -11.34 14.68 17.00
N GLN A 59 -12.62 14.63 17.32
CA GLN A 59 -13.45 15.85 17.38
C GLN A 59 -13.01 16.81 18.47
N LYS A 60 -12.62 16.31 19.64
CA LYS A 60 -12.01 17.15 20.70
C LYS A 60 -10.67 17.75 20.26
N CYS A 61 -9.82 16.96 19.61
CA CYS A 61 -8.56 17.46 19.03
C CYS A 61 -8.81 18.56 17.98
N TYR A 62 -9.84 18.42 17.16
CA TYR A 62 -10.23 19.44 16.20
C TYR A 62 -10.68 20.75 16.88
N ALA A 63 -11.45 20.64 17.96
CA ALA A 63 -11.95 21.80 18.71
C ALA A 63 -10.88 22.48 19.58
N SER A 64 -9.77 21.79 19.89
CA SER A 64 -8.70 22.32 20.74
C SER A 64 -7.69 23.21 20.01
N THR A 65 -7.85 23.44 18.73
CA THR A 65 -6.94 24.28 17.93
C THR A 65 -7.70 25.21 17.01
N ASP A 66 -7.19 26.46 16.89
CA ASP A 66 -7.68 27.41 15.90
C ASP A 66 -6.89 27.41 14.59
N GLN A 67 -5.79 26.65 14.55
CA GLN A 67 -4.92 26.59 13.39
C GLN A 67 -5.53 25.73 12.27
N GLU A 68 -5.89 26.33 11.15
CA GLU A 68 -6.56 25.64 10.03
C GLU A 68 -5.77 24.43 9.49
N TYR A 69 -4.44 24.52 9.44
CA TYR A 69 -3.63 23.38 8.99
C TYR A 69 -3.71 22.19 9.96
N LYS A 70 -3.83 22.43 11.27
CA LYS A 70 -4.02 21.37 12.27
C LYS A 70 -5.41 20.77 12.19
N LYS A 71 -6.44 21.59 12.03
CA LYS A 71 -7.81 21.10 11.77
C LYS A 71 -7.85 20.17 10.55
N LYS A 72 -7.12 20.53 9.48
CA LYS A 72 -6.98 19.69 8.30
C LYS A 72 -6.29 18.35 8.61
N GLU A 73 -5.19 18.36 9.37
CA GLU A 73 -4.49 17.13 9.77
C GLU A 73 -5.38 16.19 10.60
N VAL A 74 -6.17 16.74 11.53
CA VAL A 74 -7.14 15.97 12.32
C VAL A 74 -8.25 15.39 11.42
N THR A 75 -8.78 16.19 10.48
CA THR A 75 -9.82 15.74 9.53
C THR A 75 -9.30 14.64 8.62
N GLU A 76 -8.06 14.74 8.16
CA GLU A 76 -7.41 13.72 7.35
C GLU A 76 -7.22 12.41 8.12
N CYS A 77 -6.86 12.50 9.41
CA CYS A 77 -6.75 11.34 10.28
C CYS A 77 -8.11 10.64 10.46
N ALA A 78 -9.17 11.41 10.77
CA ALA A 78 -10.52 10.88 10.92
C ALA A 78 -11.00 10.20 9.64
N ARG A 79 -10.78 10.82 8.48
CA ARG A 79 -11.12 10.26 7.17
C ARG A 79 -10.35 8.98 6.89
N TYR A 80 -9.05 8.96 7.20
CA TYR A 80 -8.21 7.78 7.01
C TYR A 80 -8.70 6.61 7.85
N ILE A 81 -8.97 6.82 9.13
CA ILE A 81 -9.46 5.78 10.04
C ILE A 81 -10.84 5.29 9.58
N LYS A 82 -11.77 6.19 9.29
CA LYS A 82 -13.11 5.86 8.80
C LYS A 82 -13.07 4.98 7.54
N ASN A 83 -12.27 5.37 6.55
CA ASN A 83 -12.18 4.66 5.28
C ASN A 83 -11.46 3.31 5.37
N ASN A 84 -10.68 3.09 6.42
CA ASN A 84 -9.87 1.90 6.58
C ASN A 84 -10.26 1.08 7.82
N TRP A 85 -11.38 1.40 8.48
CA TRP A 85 -11.75 0.79 9.77
C TRP A 85 -11.80 -0.73 9.71
N LEU A 86 -12.48 -1.29 8.71
CA LEU A 86 -12.55 -2.75 8.53
C LEU A 86 -11.19 -3.40 8.37
N VAL A 87 -10.28 -2.77 7.63
CA VAL A 87 -8.93 -3.30 7.42
C VAL A 87 -8.08 -3.21 8.70
N ILE A 88 -8.29 -2.15 9.49
CA ILE A 88 -7.67 -2.00 10.82
C ILE A 88 -8.15 -3.11 11.75
N MET A 89 -9.45 -3.44 11.74
CA MET A 89 -10.03 -4.50 12.57
C MET A 89 -9.52 -5.87 12.17
N VAL A 90 -9.51 -6.22 10.88
CA VAL A 90 -8.93 -7.48 10.37
C VAL A 90 -7.48 -7.66 10.86
N ARG A 91 -6.71 -6.58 10.88
CA ARG A 91 -5.32 -6.61 11.34
C ARG A 91 -5.19 -6.89 12.84
N ILE A 92 -6.13 -6.41 13.65
CA ILE A 92 -6.16 -6.68 15.08
C ILE A 92 -6.52 -8.15 15.33
N ASP A 93 -7.51 -8.66 14.60
CA ASP A 93 -7.96 -10.05 14.69
C ASP A 93 -6.86 -11.05 14.34
N ASP A 94 -6.03 -10.72 13.36
CA ASP A 94 -4.90 -11.56 12.95
C ASP A 94 -3.72 -11.53 13.94
N GLY A 95 -3.84 -10.84 15.10
CA GLY A 95 -2.79 -10.77 16.13
C GLY A 95 -1.45 -10.21 15.63
N GLY A 96 -1.46 -9.46 14.50
CA GLY A 96 -0.25 -8.96 13.85
C GLY A 96 0.45 -9.98 12.97
N ALA A 97 -0.11 -11.18 12.80
CA ALA A 97 0.37 -12.21 11.88
C ALA A 97 0.17 -11.83 10.40
N VAL A 98 -0.62 -10.79 10.11
CA VAL A 98 -0.68 -10.22 8.76
C VAL A 98 0.72 -9.81 8.35
N TRP A 99 1.27 -10.57 7.46
CA TRP A 99 2.59 -10.44 6.87
C TRP A 99 2.89 -8.97 6.60
N ARG A 100 4.04 -8.50 7.08
CA ARG A 100 4.51 -7.14 6.80
C ARG A 100 4.38 -6.90 5.31
N CYS A 101 3.62 -5.89 4.90
CA CYS A 101 3.55 -5.52 3.51
C CYS A 101 4.93 -5.01 3.09
N SER A 102 5.73 -5.90 2.54
CA SER A 102 7.04 -5.56 1.99
C SER A 102 6.94 -4.89 0.61
N ALA A 103 5.72 -4.57 0.15
CA ALA A 103 5.53 -3.96 -1.17
C ALA A 103 6.34 -2.67 -1.34
N GLU A 104 6.38 -1.80 -0.32
CA GLU A 104 7.21 -0.60 -0.36
C GLU A 104 8.71 -0.93 -0.40
N GLY A 105 9.15 -1.92 0.38
CA GLY A 105 10.51 -2.43 0.33
C GLY A 105 10.85 -3.05 -1.01
N HIS A 106 9.96 -3.86 -1.57
CA HIS A 106 10.17 -4.45 -2.89
C HIS A 106 10.16 -3.40 -3.99
N ILE A 107 9.24 -2.45 -3.99
CA ILE A 107 9.21 -1.33 -4.94
C ILE A 107 10.50 -0.52 -4.82
N SER A 108 10.92 -0.18 -3.61
CA SER A 108 12.15 0.57 -3.37
C SER A 108 13.37 -0.19 -3.86
N HIS A 109 13.53 -1.45 -3.51
CA HIS A 109 14.72 -2.23 -3.87
C HIS A 109 14.71 -2.74 -5.31
N VAL A 110 13.54 -3.04 -5.88
CA VAL A 110 13.44 -3.59 -7.23
C VAL A 110 13.35 -2.49 -8.28
N LEU A 111 12.57 -1.44 -8.05
CA LEU A 111 12.26 -0.43 -9.05
C LEU A 111 12.94 0.90 -8.76
N SER A 112 12.69 1.48 -7.59
CA SER A 112 13.03 2.86 -7.24
C SER A 112 14.52 3.18 -7.33
N ALA A 113 15.40 2.24 -6.99
CA ALA A 113 16.85 2.43 -7.06
C ALA A 113 17.36 2.76 -8.48
N ARG A 114 16.65 2.36 -9.52
CA ARG A 114 17.01 2.61 -10.93
C ARG A 114 16.10 3.62 -11.61
N GLU A 115 14.86 3.72 -11.18
CA GLU A 115 13.84 4.50 -11.88
C GLU A 115 13.66 5.90 -11.27
N SER A 116 13.90 6.07 -9.97
CA SER A 116 13.73 7.36 -9.28
C SER A 116 15.00 7.94 -8.68
N SER A 117 15.87 7.10 -8.10
CA SER A 117 17.05 7.59 -7.38
C SER A 117 18.25 7.93 -8.29
N ARG A 118 18.24 7.42 -9.52
CA ARG A 118 19.28 7.69 -10.53
C ARG A 118 18.58 7.94 -11.87
N PRO A 119 18.25 9.19 -12.20
CA PRO A 119 17.61 9.52 -13.46
C PRO A 119 18.54 9.13 -14.61
N MET A 120 18.16 8.10 -15.36
CA MET A 120 18.94 7.55 -16.48
C MET A 120 18.30 7.83 -17.83
N GLY A 121 17.34 8.76 -17.91
CA GLY A 121 16.69 9.12 -19.17
C GLY A 121 15.94 7.97 -19.84
N TRP A 122 15.38 7.06 -19.05
CA TRP A 122 14.66 5.91 -19.60
C TRP A 122 13.42 6.30 -20.42
N SER A 123 13.27 5.73 -21.61
CA SER A 123 11.99 5.74 -22.30
C SER A 123 10.95 4.87 -21.57
N LYS A 124 9.64 5.13 -21.76
CA LYS A 124 8.57 4.29 -21.18
C LYS A 124 8.75 2.79 -21.46
N LYS A 125 9.17 2.45 -22.69
CA LYS A 125 9.48 1.05 -23.06
C LYS A 125 10.71 0.51 -22.34
N GLY A 126 11.72 1.36 -22.11
CA GLY A 126 12.93 1.00 -21.38
C GLY A 126 12.63 0.70 -19.91
N VAL A 127 11.84 1.56 -19.25
CA VAL A 127 11.38 1.35 -17.86
C VAL A 127 10.62 0.03 -17.74
N ASP A 128 9.63 -0.22 -18.59
CA ASP A 128 8.83 -1.46 -18.55
C ASP A 128 9.71 -2.71 -18.69
N ARG A 129 10.65 -2.70 -19.63
CA ARG A 129 11.56 -3.84 -19.86
C ARG A 129 12.49 -4.10 -18.68
N ILE A 130 13.11 -3.05 -18.14
CA ILE A 130 14.05 -3.21 -17.00
C ILE A 130 13.30 -3.61 -15.73
N SER A 131 12.08 -3.10 -15.50
CA SER A 131 11.25 -3.49 -14.39
C SER A 131 10.91 -4.98 -14.42
N ARG A 132 10.50 -5.49 -15.58
CA ARG A 132 10.19 -6.92 -15.78
C ARG A 132 11.42 -7.80 -15.54
N LEU A 133 12.57 -7.42 -16.08
CA LEU A 133 13.82 -8.17 -15.86
C LEU A 133 14.21 -8.22 -14.38
N ARG A 134 14.07 -7.10 -13.65
CA ARG A 134 14.38 -7.05 -12.23
C ARG A 134 13.42 -7.91 -11.40
N VAL A 135 12.13 -7.91 -11.74
CA VAL A 135 11.15 -8.78 -11.08
C VAL A 135 11.49 -10.26 -11.31
N LEU A 136 11.82 -10.63 -12.54
CA LEU A 136 12.23 -12.01 -12.87
C LEU A 136 13.47 -12.44 -12.08
N THR A 137 14.50 -11.57 -12.06
CA THR A 137 15.74 -11.85 -11.32
C THR A 137 15.46 -11.97 -9.81
N ARG A 138 14.55 -11.15 -9.27
CA ARG A 138 14.19 -11.21 -7.85
C ARG A 138 13.38 -12.43 -7.47
N ASN A 139 12.62 -12.96 -8.42
CA ASN A 139 11.87 -14.22 -8.26
C ASN A 139 12.70 -15.47 -8.59
N GLU A 140 14.02 -15.32 -8.69
CA GLU A 140 14.97 -16.39 -9.00
C GLU A 140 14.69 -17.10 -10.34
N GLN A 141 13.90 -16.48 -11.21
CA GLN A 141 13.62 -16.99 -12.53
C GLN A 141 14.83 -16.76 -13.46
N LYS A 142 15.21 -17.78 -14.18
CA LYS A 142 16.33 -17.68 -15.12
C LYS A 142 15.91 -16.85 -16.34
N ILE A 143 16.71 -15.83 -16.69
CA ILE A 143 16.47 -14.99 -17.87
C ILE A 143 16.45 -15.85 -19.15
N ILE A 144 17.24 -16.93 -19.18
CA ILE A 144 17.28 -17.90 -20.28
C ILE A 144 15.90 -18.52 -20.53
N ASP A 145 15.17 -18.91 -19.49
CA ASP A 145 13.84 -19.53 -19.64
C ASP A 145 12.84 -18.54 -20.26
N LEU A 146 12.97 -17.24 -19.93
CA LEU A 146 12.17 -16.20 -20.55
C LEU A 146 12.50 -16.02 -22.05
N MET A 147 13.79 -16.02 -22.38
CA MET A 147 14.24 -15.92 -23.78
C MET A 147 13.74 -17.08 -24.60
N GLU A 148 13.90 -18.31 -24.11
CA GLU A 148 13.38 -19.51 -24.78
C GLU A 148 11.85 -19.47 -24.96
N TYR A 149 11.12 -18.99 -23.94
CA TYR A 149 9.67 -18.81 -24.07
C TYR A 149 9.29 -17.80 -25.14
N GLN A 150 10.02 -16.67 -25.20
CA GLN A 150 9.79 -15.63 -26.21
C GLN A 150 10.10 -16.15 -27.62
N ASP A 151 11.20 -16.88 -27.80
CA ASP A 151 11.59 -17.49 -29.07
C ASP A 151 10.56 -18.50 -29.55
N LYS A 152 10.08 -19.37 -28.66
CA LYS A 152 8.99 -20.33 -28.97
C LYS A 152 7.72 -19.63 -29.40
N LYS A 153 7.36 -18.53 -28.69
CA LYS A 153 6.17 -17.72 -29.01
C LYS A 153 6.29 -17.03 -30.37
N GLN A 154 7.48 -16.52 -30.67
CA GLN A 154 7.74 -15.82 -31.94
C GLN A 154 7.72 -16.80 -33.12
N ARG A 155 8.34 -17.97 -32.98
CA ARG A 155 8.29 -19.03 -33.99
C ARG A 155 6.87 -19.52 -34.24
N LYS A 156 6.05 -19.68 -33.19
CA LYS A 156 4.63 -20.04 -33.34
C LYS A 156 3.85 -18.97 -34.08
N LYS A 157 4.10 -17.68 -33.80
CA LYS A 157 3.43 -16.57 -34.48
C LYS A 157 3.79 -16.52 -35.98
N SER A 158 5.08 -16.64 -36.32
CA SER A 158 5.55 -16.64 -37.71
C SER A 158 4.99 -17.82 -38.49
N ARG A 159 4.81 -18.99 -37.83
CA ARG A 159 4.22 -20.16 -38.48
C ARG A 159 2.75 -19.94 -38.82
N ILE A 160 1.96 -19.37 -37.93
CA ILE A 160 0.56 -19.03 -38.16
C ILE A 160 0.44 -18.01 -39.29
N GLU A 161 1.26 -16.94 -39.26
CA GLU A 161 1.27 -15.91 -40.32
C GLU A 161 1.64 -16.49 -41.71
N CYS A 162 2.49 -17.51 -41.78
CA CYS A 162 2.79 -18.21 -43.04
C CYS A 162 1.64 -19.12 -43.50
N GLU A 163 0.92 -19.75 -42.58
CA GLU A 163 -0.23 -20.62 -42.91
C GLU A 163 -1.41 -19.78 -43.44
N ASP A 164 -1.63 -18.59 -42.85
CA ASP A 164 -2.69 -17.64 -43.27
C ASP A 164 -2.42 -16.98 -44.66
N GLN A 165 -1.18 -16.96 -45.13
CA GLN A 165 -0.80 -16.43 -46.44
C GLN A 165 -0.90 -17.45 -47.59
N LEU A 166 -1.19 -18.71 -47.26
CA LEU A 166 -1.28 -19.83 -48.21
C LEU A 166 -2.74 -20.16 -48.60
N ILE A 167 -3.72 -19.43 -48.07
CA ILE A 167 -5.15 -19.52 -48.35
C ILE A 167 -5.59 -18.30 -49.16
#